data_187d21d7f04d36c88b68840b6211b233
#
_entry.id   187d21d7f04d36c88b68840b6211b233
#
_cell.length_a   1.000
_cell.length_b   1.000
_cell.length_c   1.000
_cell.angle_alpha   90.00
_cell.angle_beta   90.00
_cell.angle_gamma   90.00
#
_symmetry.space_group_name_H-M   'P 1'
#
loop_
_entity.id
_entity.type
_entity.pdbx_description
1 polymer ?
#
loop_
_entity_poly.entity_id
_entity_poly.type
_entity_poly.pdbx_seq_one_letter_code
_entity_poly.pdbx_strand_id
1 'polypeptide(L)'
;MQQYLDLMTRVMNDGTLKSDRTGTGTKSVFGHQMRFDLSEGFPCITTKKLHLRSIIHELLWFLKGDTNIKYLKENGVRIWDEWADKNGDLGHVYGYQWRSWPTPDGKHIDQITQVINQIKNTPNSRRMIVSAWNVGEIDDMALPPCHAFFQFYVADDKLSCQLYQRSADIFLGVPFNIASYALLTMMVAQVCDLKVGEFVHTLGDAHIYSNHFEQTELQLSRQPRPLPKMIINQQIKSIFDFKYEDFRLEDYDPHPHIKGKVAI
;
A
#
# COMPACT_ATOMS: atom_id res chain seq x y z
N MET A 1 -4.45 -15.37 -3.47
CA MET A 1 -3.24 -14.65 -4.02
C MET A 1 -2.89 -15.02 -5.46
N GLN A 2 -3.73 -15.81 -6.12
CA GLN A 2 -3.50 -16.21 -7.53
C GLN A 2 -3.47 -14.99 -8.46
N GLN A 3 -4.35 -14.01 -8.26
CA GLN A 3 -4.41 -12.77 -9.06
C GLN A 3 -3.09 -11.99 -9.10
N TYR A 4 -2.28 -12.04 -8.04
CA TYR A 4 -0.93 -11.44 -8.03
C TYR A 4 0.06 -12.26 -8.88
N LEU A 5 0.00 -13.59 -8.81
CA LEU A 5 0.85 -14.46 -9.64
C LEU A 5 0.46 -14.38 -11.13
N ASP A 6 -0.84 -14.22 -11.42
CA ASP A 6 -1.34 -14.02 -12.79
C ASP A 6 -0.81 -12.69 -13.37
N LEU A 7 -0.75 -11.63 -12.57
CA LEU A 7 -0.12 -10.36 -12.96
C LEU A 7 1.37 -10.55 -13.27
N MET A 8 2.12 -11.23 -12.38
CA MET A 8 3.55 -11.51 -12.62
C MET A 8 3.75 -12.29 -13.92
N THR A 9 2.94 -13.33 -14.13
CA THR A 9 2.97 -14.15 -15.34
C THR A 9 2.67 -13.33 -16.58
N ARG A 10 1.61 -12.49 -16.53
CA ARG A 10 1.26 -11.59 -17.63
C ARG A 10 2.41 -10.65 -17.99
N VAL A 11 3.08 -10.05 -17.01
CA VAL A 11 4.20 -9.14 -17.29
C VAL A 11 5.39 -9.90 -17.85
N MET A 12 5.72 -11.08 -17.32
CA MET A 12 6.81 -11.90 -17.85
C MET A 12 6.58 -12.37 -19.28
N ASN A 13 5.34 -12.66 -19.67
CA ASN A 13 5.01 -13.16 -20.99
C ASN A 13 4.74 -12.03 -22.00
N ASP A 14 3.87 -11.08 -21.64
CA ASP A 14 3.28 -10.13 -22.59
C ASP A 14 3.86 -8.70 -22.42
N GLY A 15 4.68 -8.47 -21.38
CA GLY A 15 5.22 -7.14 -21.07
C GLY A 15 6.21 -6.65 -22.11
N THR A 16 6.21 -5.34 -22.35
CA THR A 16 7.16 -4.65 -23.23
C THR A 16 8.41 -4.28 -22.45
N LEU A 17 9.59 -4.55 -23.03
CA LEU A 17 10.87 -4.08 -22.49
C LEU A 17 10.99 -2.57 -22.69
N LYS A 18 11.33 -1.87 -21.59
CA LYS A 18 11.51 -0.42 -21.56
C LYS A 18 12.77 -0.05 -20.78
N SER A 19 13.42 1.04 -21.20
CA SER A 19 14.37 1.74 -20.33
C SER A 19 13.61 2.46 -19.21
N ASP A 20 14.26 2.70 -18.10
CA ASP A 20 13.73 3.45 -16.98
C ASP A 20 14.76 4.47 -16.45
N ARG A 21 14.32 5.32 -15.51
CA ARG A 21 15.17 6.36 -14.90
C ARG A 21 16.43 5.80 -14.22
N THR A 22 16.32 4.59 -13.66
CA THR A 22 17.44 3.96 -12.93
C THR A 22 18.47 3.30 -13.84
N GLY A 23 18.19 3.19 -15.14
CA GLY A 23 19.04 2.48 -16.10
C GLY A 23 19.05 0.95 -15.96
N THR A 24 18.24 0.39 -15.03
CA THR A 24 18.11 -1.06 -14.83
C THR A 24 17.33 -1.73 -15.95
N GLY A 25 16.36 -1.03 -16.51
CA GLY A 25 15.38 -1.55 -17.47
C GLY A 25 14.24 -2.31 -16.79
N THR A 26 13.10 -2.33 -17.46
CA THR A 26 11.90 -3.00 -16.98
C THR A 26 11.21 -3.77 -18.07
N LYS A 27 10.39 -4.76 -17.68
CA LYS A 27 9.37 -5.35 -18.52
C LYS A 27 8.01 -4.95 -17.94
N SER A 28 7.12 -4.33 -18.72
CA SER A 28 5.90 -3.74 -18.19
C SER A 28 4.66 -3.95 -19.04
N VAL A 29 3.50 -3.93 -18.41
CA VAL A 29 2.18 -3.79 -19.02
C VAL A 29 1.51 -2.51 -18.49
N PHE A 30 0.68 -1.87 -19.31
CA PHE A 30 -0.09 -0.71 -18.90
C PHE A 30 -1.54 -1.09 -18.63
N GLY A 31 -1.98 -0.82 -17.39
CA GLY A 31 -3.34 -1.12 -16.94
C GLY A 31 -3.54 -2.59 -16.52
N HIS A 32 -3.76 -2.78 -15.21
CA HIS A 32 -4.17 -4.05 -14.64
C HIS A 32 -4.96 -3.82 -13.35
N GLN A 33 -5.91 -4.71 -13.05
CA GLN A 33 -6.68 -4.66 -11.81
C GLN A 33 -6.71 -6.03 -11.14
N MET A 34 -6.46 -6.05 -9.83
CA MET A 34 -6.61 -7.22 -8.97
C MET A 34 -7.70 -6.95 -7.92
N ARG A 35 -8.40 -8.00 -7.50
CA ARG A 35 -9.41 -7.94 -6.42
C ARG A 35 -9.08 -8.96 -5.36
N PHE A 36 -9.24 -8.55 -4.09
CA PHE A 36 -8.98 -9.37 -2.92
C PHE A 36 -10.19 -9.28 -1.99
N ASP A 37 -10.93 -10.36 -1.84
CA ASP A 37 -12.00 -10.45 -0.83
C ASP A 37 -11.36 -10.59 0.55
N LEU A 38 -11.50 -9.56 1.39
CA LEU A 38 -10.87 -9.53 2.71
C LEU A 38 -11.58 -10.43 3.73
N SER A 39 -12.74 -10.99 3.38
CA SER A 39 -13.42 -11.99 4.20
C SER A 39 -12.81 -13.38 4.08
N GLU A 40 -12.05 -13.65 3.00
CA GLU A 40 -11.36 -14.93 2.78
C GLU A 40 -10.01 -15.04 3.53
N GLY A 41 -9.49 -13.92 4.03
CA GLY A 41 -8.23 -13.83 4.75
C GLY A 41 -7.45 -12.58 4.41
N PHE A 42 -6.32 -12.38 5.10
CA PHE A 42 -5.46 -11.23 4.87
C PHE A 42 -4.55 -11.46 3.65
N PRO A 43 -4.58 -10.60 2.63
CA PRO A 43 -3.84 -10.82 1.37
C PRO A 43 -2.33 -10.54 1.52
N CYS A 44 -1.68 -11.25 2.43
CA CYS A 44 -0.24 -11.29 2.57
C CYS A 44 0.28 -12.46 1.74
N ILE A 45 1.12 -12.19 0.73
CA ILE A 45 1.60 -13.25 -0.17
C ILE A 45 2.37 -14.33 0.59
N THR A 46 2.20 -15.57 0.14
CA THR A 46 2.85 -16.75 0.74
C THR A 46 3.95 -17.36 -0.13
N THR A 47 4.07 -16.94 -1.38
CA THR A 47 5.11 -17.43 -2.32
C THR A 47 6.50 -16.87 -2.02
N LYS A 48 6.60 -15.81 -1.21
CA LYS A 48 7.81 -15.36 -0.51
C LYS A 48 7.42 -14.68 0.81
N LYS A 49 8.29 -14.77 1.81
CA LYS A 49 8.08 -14.12 3.11
C LYS A 49 8.17 -12.60 2.97
N LEU A 50 7.17 -11.87 3.47
CA LEU A 50 7.18 -10.41 3.59
C LEU A 50 7.60 -9.96 4.99
N HIS A 51 8.14 -8.75 5.08
CA HIS A 51 8.49 -8.11 6.34
C HIS A 51 7.32 -7.27 6.86
N LEU A 52 6.32 -7.94 7.45
CA LEU A 52 5.07 -7.30 7.91
C LEU A 52 5.30 -6.13 8.87
N ARG A 53 6.36 -6.21 9.71
CA ARG A 53 6.72 -5.11 10.61
C ARG A 53 6.89 -3.79 9.87
N SER A 54 7.61 -3.80 8.74
CA SER A 54 7.79 -2.59 7.93
C SER A 54 6.46 -2.06 7.38
N ILE A 55 5.58 -2.96 6.92
CA ILE A 55 4.28 -2.60 6.35
C ILE A 55 3.40 -1.90 7.41
N ILE A 56 3.31 -2.45 8.61
CA ILE A 56 2.50 -1.89 9.70
C ILE A 56 3.06 -0.53 10.14
N HIS A 57 4.37 -0.44 10.42
CA HIS A 57 4.97 0.83 10.86
C HIS A 57 4.88 1.93 9.81
N GLU A 58 5.05 1.60 8.51
CA GLU A 58 4.88 2.56 7.42
C GLU A 58 3.44 3.10 7.36
N LEU A 59 2.43 2.22 7.44
CA LEU A 59 1.03 2.63 7.43
C LEU A 59 0.70 3.53 8.65
N LEU A 60 1.17 3.16 9.84
CA LEU A 60 0.98 3.99 11.05
C LEU A 60 1.69 5.35 10.92
N TRP A 61 2.85 5.38 10.29
CA TRP A 61 3.60 6.61 10.02
C TRP A 61 2.85 7.51 9.03
N PHE A 62 2.29 6.98 7.94
CA PHE A 62 1.40 7.73 7.04
C PHE A 62 0.18 8.29 7.78
N LEU A 63 -0.48 7.50 8.62
CA LEU A 63 -1.65 7.93 9.39
C LEU A 63 -1.32 9.01 10.43
N LYS A 64 -0.08 9.11 10.87
CA LYS A 64 0.38 10.24 11.72
C LYS A 64 0.61 11.53 10.93
N GLY A 65 0.67 11.48 9.61
CA GLY A 65 1.01 12.62 8.76
C GLY A 65 2.48 13.00 8.83
N ASP A 66 3.33 12.10 9.32
CA ASP A 66 4.76 12.33 9.48
C ASP A 66 5.49 12.14 8.15
N THR A 67 6.56 12.89 7.92
CA THR A 67 7.43 12.83 6.74
C THR A 67 8.88 12.52 7.11
N ASN A 68 9.21 12.55 8.41
CA ASN A 68 10.55 12.24 8.89
C ASN A 68 10.68 10.75 9.23
N ILE A 69 11.73 10.11 8.73
CA ILE A 69 11.97 8.67 8.89
C ILE A 69 12.48 8.26 10.28
N LYS A 70 12.62 9.20 11.22
CA LYS A 70 13.10 8.92 12.58
C LYS A 70 12.28 7.81 13.25
N TYR A 71 10.94 7.95 13.23
CA TYR A 71 10.04 6.93 13.79
C TYR A 71 10.26 5.55 13.15
N LEU A 72 10.44 5.51 11.84
CA LEU A 72 10.67 4.25 11.10
C LEU A 72 12.00 3.62 11.54
N LYS A 73 13.08 4.40 11.62
CA LYS A 73 14.41 3.93 12.07
C LYS A 73 14.39 3.41 13.51
N GLU A 74 13.74 4.13 14.42
CA GLU A 74 13.58 3.71 15.83
C GLU A 74 12.84 2.36 15.94
N ASN A 75 12.00 2.03 14.98
CA ASN A 75 11.28 0.77 14.88
C ASN A 75 11.94 -0.28 13.96
N GLY A 76 13.19 -0.06 13.55
CA GLY A 76 13.95 -0.99 12.72
C GLY A 76 13.48 -1.08 11.26
N VAL A 77 12.76 -0.07 10.77
CA VAL A 77 12.25 0.04 9.39
C VAL A 77 13.15 0.98 8.60
N ARG A 78 13.68 0.50 7.48
CA ARG A 78 14.68 1.22 6.68
C ARG A 78 14.29 1.38 5.20
N ILE A 79 13.04 1.12 4.87
CA ILE A 79 12.57 1.12 3.47
C ILE A 79 12.53 2.50 2.82
N TRP A 80 12.77 3.57 3.58
CA TRP A 80 12.81 4.95 3.13
C TRP A 80 14.17 5.62 3.28
N ASP A 81 15.19 4.92 3.82
CA ASP A 81 16.51 5.49 4.12
C ASP A 81 17.21 6.14 2.91
N GLU A 82 16.99 5.57 1.71
CA GLU A 82 17.69 5.99 0.48
C GLU A 82 17.12 7.27 -0.14
N TRP A 83 15.90 7.66 0.23
CA TRP A 83 15.23 8.87 -0.30
C TRP A 83 15.23 10.06 0.66
N ALA A 84 15.48 9.80 1.95
CA ALA A 84 15.47 10.87 2.94
C ALA A 84 16.68 11.78 2.83
N ASP A 85 16.47 13.07 3.10
CA ASP A 85 17.54 14.04 3.18
C ASP A 85 18.45 13.79 4.41
N LYS A 86 19.47 14.63 4.58
CA LYS A 86 20.43 14.55 5.70
C LYS A 86 19.77 14.68 7.10
N ASN A 87 18.57 15.26 7.17
CA ASN A 87 17.80 15.42 8.40
C ASN A 87 16.78 14.29 8.59
N GLY A 88 16.68 13.36 7.61
CA GLY A 88 15.72 12.28 7.62
C GLY A 88 14.34 12.67 7.11
N ASP A 89 14.20 13.79 6.40
CA ASP A 89 12.94 14.27 5.86
C ASP A 89 12.74 13.86 4.39
N LEU A 90 11.49 13.62 4.00
CA LEU A 90 11.09 13.22 2.65
C LEU A 90 10.28 14.31 1.93
N GLY A 91 10.04 15.46 2.55
CA GLY A 91 9.11 16.46 2.06
C GLY A 91 7.64 16.02 2.24
N HIS A 92 6.72 16.70 1.58
CA HIS A 92 5.28 16.55 1.78
C HIS A 92 4.70 15.27 1.13
N VAL A 93 5.34 14.11 1.38
CA VAL A 93 4.91 12.80 0.81
C VAL A 93 3.69 12.23 1.54
N TYR A 94 2.99 11.31 0.93
CA TYR A 94 1.89 10.46 1.43
C TYR A 94 1.15 10.94 2.68
N GLY A 95 1.70 10.70 3.87
CA GLY A 95 1.07 10.99 5.14
C GLY A 95 0.78 12.47 5.35
N TYR A 96 1.65 13.36 4.89
CA TYR A 96 1.39 14.79 4.93
C TYR A 96 0.17 15.15 4.07
N GLN A 97 0.11 14.66 2.84
CA GLN A 97 -1.02 14.91 1.95
C GLN A 97 -2.32 14.33 2.53
N TRP A 98 -2.28 13.16 3.14
CA TRP A 98 -3.45 12.53 3.74
C TRP A 98 -4.00 13.31 4.93
N ARG A 99 -3.11 13.91 5.75
CA ARG A 99 -3.46 14.51 7.04
C ARG A 99 -3.42 16.03 7.07
N SER A 100 -2.76 16.66 6.11
CA SER A 100 -2.50 18.10 6.16
C SER A 100 -2.41 18.72 4.75
N TRP A 101 -3.37 18.37 3.87
CA TRP A 101 -3.40 18.91 2.51
C TRP A 101 -3.55 20.45 2.53
N PRO A 102 -2.59 21.23 1.97
CA PRO A 102 -2.65 22.68 2.01
C PRO A 102 -3.71 23.23 1.08
N THR A 103 -4.36 24.33 1.49
CA THR A 103 -5.33 25.06 0.69
C THR A 103 -4.86 26.50 0.41
N PRO A 104 -5.35 27.17 -0.66
CA PRO A 104 -4.91 28.51 -1.03
C PRO A 104 -5.16 29.57 0.05
N ASP A 105 -6.10 29.36 0.98
CA ASP A 105 -6.40 30.26 2.09
C ASP A 105 -5.54 29.96 3.35
N GLY A 106 -4.51 29.13 3.21
CA GLY A 106 -3.57 28.80 4.30
C GLY A 106 -4.10 27.81 5.33
N LYS A 107 -5.26 27.20 5.07
CA LYS A 107 -5.77 26.09 5.90
C LYS A 107 -5.22 24.75 5.43
N HIS A 108 -5.46 23.73 6.23
CA HIS A 108 -5.10 22.36 5.90
C HIS A 108 -6.31 21.44 6.05
N ILE A 109 -6.39 20.46 5.15
CA ILE A 109 -7.45 19.44 5.14
C ILE A 109 -6.89 18.11 5.61
N ASP A 110 -7.50 17.54 6.64
CA ASP A 110 -7.27 16.15 7.07
C ASP A 110 -8.23 15.24 6.30
N GLN A 111 -7.75 14.69 5.18
CA GLN A 111 -8.53 13.83 4.30
C GLN A 111 -8.96 12.52 4.99
N ILE A 112 -8.13 11.97 5.88
CA ILE A 112 -8.46 10.73 6.62
C ILE A 112 -9.63 10.97 7.57
N THR A 113 -9.60 12.05 8.34
CA THR A 113 -10.72 12.43 9.20
C THR A 113 -11.99 12.69 8.38
N GLN A 114 -11.87 13.40 7.25
CA GLN A 114 -13.02 13.67 6.37
C GLN A 114 -13.64 12.39 5.82
N VAL A 115 -12.83 11.46 5.29
CA VAL A 115 -13.35 10.23 4.68
C VAL A 115 -14.02 9.32 5.72
N ILE A 116 -13.46 9.22 6.94
CA ILE A 116 -14.09 8.47 8.04
C ILE A 116 -15.44 9.08 8.41
N ASN A 117 -15.52 10.41 8.51
CA ASN A 117 -16.79 11.09 8.77
C ASN A 117 -17.81 10.87 7.63
N GLN A 118 -17.37 10.86 6.38
CA GLN A 118 -18.24 10.55 5.23
C GLN A 118 -18.76 9.11 5.28
N ILE A 119 -17.89 8.13 5.57
CA ILE A 119 -18.28 6.72 5.71
C ILE A 119 -19.37 6.58 6.79
N LYS A 120 -19.22 7.23 7.96
CA LYS A 120 -20.15 7.16 9.08
C LYS A 120 -21.48 7.88 8.81
N ASN A 121 -21.45 9.05 8.20
CA ASN A 121 -22.62 9.94 8.12
C ASN A 121 -23.28 9.94 6.74
N THR A 122 -22.56 9.60 5.69
CA THR A 122 -23.05 9.61 4.30
C THR A 122 -22.48 8.43 3.50
N PRO A 123 -22.73 7.16 3.93
CA PRO A 123 -22.11 5.96 3.37
C PRO A 123 -22.36 5.78 1.86
N ASN A 124 -23.42 6.36 1.31
CA ASN A 124 -23.72 6.34 -0.13
C ASN A 124 -22.96 7.38 -0.95
N SER A 125 -22.04 8.16 -0.33
CA SER A 125 -21.24 9.16 -1.01
C SER A 125 -20.29 8.51 -2.03
N ARG A 126 -20.15 9.12 -3.21
CA ARG A 126 -19.15 8.76 -4.22
C ARG A 126 -17.89 9.61 -4.13
N ARG A 127 -17.75 10.40 -3.04
CA ARG A 127 -16.65 11.37 -2.83
C ARG A 127 -15.69 10.93 -1.72
N MET A 128 -15.74 9.67 -1.29
CA MET A 128 -14.88 9.11 -0.25
C MET A 128 -13.48 8.81 -0.82
N ILE A 129 -12.75 9.88 -1.18
CA ILE A 129 -11.43 9.81 -1.84
C ILE A 129 -10.39 10.43 -0.94
N VAL A 130 -9.20 9.81 -0.91
CA VAL A 130 -7.98 10.35 -0.31
C VAL A 130 -6.90 10.39 -1.39
N SER A 131 -6.31 11.55 -1.64
CA SER A 131 -5.27 11.76 -2.65
C SER A 131 -3.93 12.10 -2.00
N ALA A 132 -2.86 11.46 -2.47
CA ALA A 132 -1.49 11.85 -2.18
C ALA A 132 -0.86 12.63 -3.36
N TRP A 133 -1.51 12.64 -4.53
CA TRP A 133 -1.03 13.30 -5.74
C TRP A 133 -1.39 14.78 -5.73
N ASN A 134 -0.52 15.60 -5.14
CA ASN A 134 -0.67 17.05 -5.11
C ASN A 134 0.21 17.67 -6.20
N VAL A 135 -0.40 18.06 -7.31
CA VAL A 135 0.31 18.62 -8.48
C VAL A 135 1.12 19.88 -8.13
N GLY A 136 0.66 20.65 -7.14
CA GLY A 136 1.34 21.87 -6.71
C GLY A 136 2.61 21.66 -5.88
N GLU A 137 2.82 20.43 -5.35
CA GLU A 137 3.95 20.13 -4.44
C GLU A 137 4.79 18.94 -4.91
N ILE A 138 4.47 18.35 -6.08
CA ILE A 138 5.06 17.08 -6.50
C ILE A 138 6.57 17.15 -6.74
N ASP A 139 7.05 18.31 -7.20
CA ASP A 139 8.47 18.53 -7.48
C ASP A 139 9.31 18.71 -6.20
N ASP A 140 8.68 19.03 -5.08
CA ASP A 140 9.32 19.18 -3.76
C ASP A 140 9.34 17.88 -2.94
N MET A 141 8.73 16.80 -3.46
CA MET A 141 8.71 15.50 -2.81
C MET A 141 9.98 14.69 -3.13
N ALA A 142 10.59 14.08 -2.13
CA ALA A 142 11.74 13.18 -2.34
C ALA A 142 11.42 12.05 -3.32
N LEU A 143 10.16 11.58 -3.32
CA LEU A 143 9.63 10.59 -4.25
C LEU A 143 8.15 10.89 -4.55
N PRO A 144 7.79 11.23 -5.80
CA PRO A 144 6.38 11.38 -6.18
C PRO A 144 5.56 10.12 -5.90
N PRO A 145 4.36 10.25 -5.30
CA PRO A 145 3.59 9.11 -4.82
C PRO A 145 3.27 8.09 -5.91
N CYS A 146 3.70 6.83 -5.73
CA CYS A 146 3.35 5.72 -6.62
C CYS A 146 1.89 5.31 -6.44
N HIS A 147 1.44 5.10 -5.20
CA HIS A 147 0.02 4.92 -4.87
C HIS A 147 -0.62 6.29 -4.69
N ALA A 148 -1.21 6.78 -5.80
CA ALA A 148 -1.55 8.19 -5.98
C ALA A 148 -2.82 8.61 -5.24
N PHE A 149 -3.87 7.77 -5.27
CA PHE A 149 -5.11 8.01 -4.54
C PHE A 149 -5.88 6.72 -4.31
N PHE A 150 -6.76 6.73 -3.33
CA PHE A 150 -7.67 5.62 -3.07
C PHE A 150 -9.08 6.11 -2.74
N GLN A 151 -10.07 5.25 -2.97
CA GLN A 151 -11.48 5.52 -2.77
C GLN A 151 -12.11 4.41 -1.94
N PHE A 152 -12.97 4.79 -0.98
CA PHE A 152 -13.80 3.84 -0.25
C PHE A 152 -15.20 3.72 -0.87
N TYR A 153 -15.79 2.56 -0.64
CA TYR A 153 -17.16 2.24 -1.06
C TYR A 153 -17.84 1.41 0.03
N VAL A 154 -19.08 1.80 0.39
CA VAL A 154 -19.89 1.09 1.37
C VAL A 154 -21.10 0.47 0.67
N ALA A 155 -21.28 -0.83 0.84
CA ALA A 155 -22.46 -1.57 0.39
C ALA A 155 -22.68 -2.79 1.30
N ASP A 156 -23.93 -3.12 1.58
CA ASP A 156 -24.33 -4.30 2.38
C ASP A 156 -23.56 -4.39 3.73
N ASP A 157 -23.44 -3.27 4.43
CA ASP A 157 -22.68 -3.11 5.69
C ASP A 157 -21.18 -3.50 5.58
N LYS A 158 -20.63 -3.49 4.36
CA LYS A 158 -19.23 -3.77 4.09
C LYS A 158 -18.52 -2.55 3.54
N LEU A 159 -17.25 -2.38 3.95
CA LEU A 159 -16.34 -1.37 3.42
C LEU A 159 -15.35 -2.00 2.44
N SER A 160 -15.30 -1.47 1.23
CA SER A 160 -14.30 -1.79 0.21
C SER A 160 -13.42 -0.58 -0.07
N CYS A 161 -12.19 -0.85 -0.55
CA CYS A 161 -11.24 0.18 -0.93
C CYS A 161 -10.68 -0.11 -2.31
N GLN A 162 -10.63 0.91 -3.19
CA GLN A 162 -9.92 0.85 -4.46
C GLN A 162 -8.74 1.79 -4.45
N LEU A 163 -7.54 1.26 -4.71
CA LEU A 163 -6.31 2.02 -4.89
C LEU A 163 -6.00 2.18 -6.38
N TYR A 164 -5.62 3.39 -6.81
CA TYR A 164 -4.90 3.60 -8.06
C TYR A 164 -3.42 3.82 -7.79
N GLN A 165 -2.59 2.92 -8.29
CA GLN A 165 -1.13 2.97 -8.24
C GLN A 165 -0.58 3.23 -9.64
N ARG A 166 -0.02 4.43 -9.88
CA ARG A 166 0.46 4.87 -11.20
C ARG A 166 1.70 4.11 -11.67
N SER A 167 2.54 3.67 -10.74
CA SER A 167 3.82 2.98 -10.98
C SER A 167 3.96 1.86 -9.96
N ALA A 168 4.13 0.64 -10.43
CA ALA A 168 4.01 -0.56 -9.60
C ALA A 168 5.16 -1.55 -9.87
N ASP A 169 6.20 -1.51 -9.02
CA ASP A 169 7.20 -2.58 -8.94
C ASP A 169 6.53 -3.85 -8.39
N ILE A 170 6.24 -4.79 -9.30
CA ILE A 170 5.49 -5.99 -8.98
C ILE A 170 6.26 -6.89 -8.02
N PHE A 171 7.58 -6.97 -8.14
CA PHE A 171 8.36 -7.90 -7.33
C PHE A 171 8.57 -7.40 -5.90
N LEU A 172 8.99 -6.15 -5.69
CA LEU A 172 9.28 -5.61 -4.35
C LEU A 172 8.08 -4.84 -3.76
N GLY A 173 7.53 -3.85 -4.48
CA GLY A 173 6.58 -2.88 -3.95
C GLY A 173 5.16 -3.40 -3.83
N VAL A 174 4.61 -3.98 -4.90
CA VAL A 174 3.20 -4.39 -4.97
C VAL A 174 2.75 -5.29 -3.82
N PRO A 175 3.53 -6.30 -3.36
CA PRO A 175 3.14 -7.11 -2.20
C PRO A 175 2.99 -6.30 -0.91
N PHE A 176 3.83 -5.29 -0.70
CA PHE A 176 3.73 -4.37 0.44
C PHE A 176 2.47 -3.51 0.32
N ASN A 177 2.20 -2.96 -0.87
CA ASN A 177 1.03 -2.12 -1.09
C ASN A 177 -0.29 -2.90 -0.92
N ILE A 178 -0.37 -4.16 -1.41
CA ILE A 178 -1.54 -5.03 -1.20
C ILE A 178 -1.81 -5.19 0.30
N ALA A 179 -0.81 -5.60 1.07
CA ALA A 179 -0.96 -5.82 2.50
C ALA A 179 -1.27 -4.53 3.27
N SER A 180 -0.62 -3.41 2.91
CA SER A 180 -0.82 -2.11 3.55
C SER A 180 -2.26 -1.59 3.36
N TYR A 181 -2.77 -1.59 2.12
CA TYR A 181 -4.12 -1.08 1.85
C TYR A 181 -5.23 -2.04 2.28
N ALA A 182 -4.98 -3.35 2.27
CA ALA A 182 -5.88 -4.31 2.91
C ALA A 182 -5.99 -4.04 4.42
N LEU A 183 -4.85 -3.81 5.09
CA LEU A 183 -4.84 -3.46 6.51
C LEU A 183 -5.55 -2.12 6.78
N LEU A 184 -5.28 -1.09 5.99
CA LEU A 184 -5.98 0.20 6.08
C LEU A 184 -7.49 0.03 5.94
N THR A 185 -7.94 -0.80 4.98
CA THR A 185 -9.38 -1.08 4.77
C THR A 185 -9.98 -1.74 6.01
N MET A 186 -9.29 -2.73 6.59
CA MET A 186 -9.75 -3.40 7.83
C MET A 186 -9.81 -2.44 9.02
N MET A 187 -8.80 -1.58 9.19
CA MET A 187 -8.76 -0.56 10.25
C MET A 187 -9.92 0.44 10.13
N VAL A 188 -10.15 0.96 8.91
CA VAL A 188 -11.25 1.91 8.66
C VAL A 188 -12.61 1.24 8.83
N ALA A 189 -12.79 -0.01 8.36
CA ALA A 189 -14.01 -0.78 8.58
C ALA A 189 -14.32 -0.91 10.08
N GLN A 190 -13.32 -1.29 10.90
CA GLN A 190 -13.47 -1.42 12.35
C GLN A 190 -13.90 -0.12 13.03
N VAL A 191 -13.22 1.02 12.74
CA VAL A 191 -13.56 2.31 13.41
C VAL A 191 -14.86 2.93 12.90
N CYS A 192 -15.41 2.40 11.79
CA CYS A 192 -16.71 2.78 11.23
C CYS A 192 -17.82 1.77 11.53
N ASP A 193 -17.55 0.73 12.34
CA ASP A 193 -18.47 -0.36 12.68
C ASP A 193 -19.06 -1.09 11.44
N LEU A 194 -18.23 -1.26 10.41
CA LEU A 194 -18.55 -1.98 9.18
C LEU A 194 -17.80 -3.30 9.11
N LYS A 195 -18.31 -4.24 8.33
CA LYS A 195 -17.61 -5.45 7.93
C LYS A 195 -16.61 -5.11 6.81
N VAL A 196 -15.61 -5.96 6.63
CA VAL A 196 -14.69 -5.82 5.49
C VAL A 196 -15.34 -6.32 4.21
N GLY A 197 -15.09 -5.62 3.11
CA GLY A 197 -15.44 -6.00 1.75
C GLY A 197 -14.21 -6.40 0.95
N GLU A 198 -13.98 -5.76 -0.19
CA GLU A 198 -12.86 -6.03 -1.08
C GLU A 198 -11.77 -4.94 -1.00
N PHE A 199 -10.52 -5.34 -1.22
CA PHE A 199 -9.49 -4.44 -1.69
C PHE A 199 -9.32 -4.61 -3.21
N VAL A 200 -9.50 -3.52 -3.95
CA VAL A 200 -9.33 -3.46 -5.42
C VAL A 200 -8.07 -2.67 -5.74
N HIS A 201 -7.11 -3.32 -6.38
CA HIS A 201 -5.82 -2.71 -6.70
C HIS A 201 -5.73 -2.46 -8.21
N THR A 202 -5.83 -1.20 -8.62
CA THR A 202 -5.72 -0.76 -10.00
C THR A 202 -4.34 -0.19 -10.26
N LEU A 203 -3.63 -0.75 -11.24
CA LEU A 203 -2.25 -0.41 -11.59
C LEU A 203 -2.20 0.33 -12.92
N GLY A 204 -1.40 1.37 -13.01
CA GLY A 204 -1.00 2.04 -14.24
C GLY A 204 0.14 1.29 -14.94
N ASP A 205 1.39 1.77 -14.83
CA ASP A 205 2.59 1.06 -15.28
C ASP A 205 2.94 -0.03 -14.27
N ALA A 206 2.62 -1.27 -14.61
CA ALA A 206 2.90 -2.46 -13.80
C ALA A 206 4.13 -3.17 -14.38
N HIS A 207 5.24 -3.17 -13.64
CA HIS A 207 6.53 -3.57 -14.16
C HIS A 207 7.32 -4.49 -13.23
N ILE A 208 8.21 -5.26 -13.84
CA ILE A 208 9.26 -6.04 -13.17
C ILE A 208 10.60 -5.52 -13.68
N TYR A 209 11.48 -5.11 -12.76
CA TYR A 209 12.84 -4.70 -13.11
C TYR A 209 13.65 -5.86 -13.67
N SER A 210 14.52 -5.59 -14.64
CA SER A 210 15.29 -6.64 -15.33
C SER A 210 16.19 -7.44 -14.39
N ASN A 211 16.67 -6.84 -13.31
CA ASN A 211 17.44 -7.50 -12.27
C ASN A 211 16.60 -8.38 -11.31
N HIS A 212 15.29 -8.50 -11.56
CA HIS A 212 14.37 -9.35 -10.78
C HIS A 212 13.74 -10.48 -11.60
N PHE A 213 14.13 -10.70 -12.86
CA PHE A 213 13.51 -11.74 -13.69
C PHE A 213 13.71 -13.14 -13.09
N GLU A 214 14.94 -13.50 -12.71
CA GLU A 214 15.24 -14.81 -12.09
C GLU A 214 14.49 -15.00 -10.77
N GLN A 215 14.40 -13.95 -9.94
CA GLN A 215 13.66 -13.97 -8.68
C GLN A 215 12.15 -14.13 -8.91
N THR A 216 11.64 -13.54 -9.98
CA THR A 216 10.25 -13.65 -10.39
C THR A 216 9.93 -15.08 -10.87
N GLU A 217 10.78 -15.67 -11.69
CA GLU A 217 10.66 -17.08 -12.12
C GLU A 217 10.68 -18.03 -10.94
N LEU A 218 11.63 -17.83 -9.99
CA LEU A 218 11.67 -18.59 -8.75
C LEU A 218 10.38 -18.42 -7.94
N GLN A 219 9.83 -17.22 -7.82
CA GLN A 219 8.59 -16.98 -7.09
C GLN A 219 7.39 -17.65 -7.77
N LEU A 220 7.31 -17.60 -9.11
CA LEU A 220 6.27 -18.24 -9.91
C LEU A 220 6.32 -19.78 -9.86
N SER A 221 7.49 -20.38 -9.61
CA SER A 221 7.61 -21.84 -9.43
C SER A 221 7.03 -22.35 -8.11
N ARG A 222 6.66 -21.45 -7.18
CA ARG A 222 6.16 -21.81 -5.85
C ARG A 222 4.64 -21.80 -5.81
N GLN A 223 4.05 -22.84 -5.20
CA GLN A 223 2.61 -22.90 -4.98
C GLN A 223 2.20 -21.97 -3.84
N PRO A 224 1.17 -21.14 -4.01
CA PRO A 224 0.66 -20.33 -2.90
C PRO A 224 0.07 -21.23 -1.80
N ARG A 225 0.24 -20.81 -0.56
CA ARG A 225 -0.32 -21.44 0.62
C ARG A 225 -1.56 -20.68 1.11
N PRO A 226 -2.36 -21.23 2.03
CA PRO A 226 -3.53 -20.54 2.58
C PRO A 226 -3.22 -19.13 3.07
N LEU A 227 -4.18 -18.22 2.95
CA LEU A 227 -4.05 -16.86 3.44
C LEU A 227 -3.99 -16.85 4.97
N PRO A 228 -3.14 -16.02 5.57
CA PRO A 228 -3.13 -15.79 7.01
C PRO A 228 -4.33 -14.96 7.45
N LYS A 229 -4.49 -14.84 8.76
CA LYS A 229 -5.51 -14.01 9.40
C LYS A 229 -4.85 -12.80 10.07
N MET A 230 -5.35 -11.61 9.79
CA MET A 230 -4.97 -10.41 10.52
C MET A 230 -5.91 -10.20 11.68
N ILE A 231 -5.38 -10.28 12.90
CA ILE A 231 -6.12 -9.97 14.14
C ILE A 231 -5.81 -8.53 14.52
N ILE A 232 -6.86 -7.74 14.71
CA ILE A 232 -6.78 -6.32 15.09
C ILE A 232 -7.44 -6.16 16.46
N ASN A 233 -6.83 -5.38 17.34
CA ASN A 233 -7.37 -5.08 18.67
C ASN A 233 -8.72 -4.34 18.56
N GLN A 234 -9.82 -5.02 18.93
CA GLN A 234 -11.18 -4.50 18.79
C GLN A 234 -11.53 -3.36 19.76
N GLN A 235 -10.67 -3.08 20.75
CA GLN A 235 -10.86 -1.97 21.70
C GLN A 235 -10.54 -0.61 21.06
N ILE A 236 -9.78 -0.58 19.98
CA ILE A 236 -9.41 0.66 19.30
C ILE A 236 -10.60 1.18 18.49
N LYS A 237 -11.01 2.43 18.75
CA LYS A 237 -12.17 3.10 18.13
C LYS A 237 -11.82 4.33 17.29
N SER A 238 -10.56 4.77 17.35
CA SER A 238 -10.01 5.84 16.51
C SER A 238 -8.90 5.31 15.62
N ILE A 239 -8.91 5.69 14.33
CA ILE A 239 -7.88 5.27 13.37
C ILE A 239 -6.48 5.72 13.78
N PHE A 240 -6.39 6.78 14.58
CA PHE A 240 -5.14 7.41 15.01
C PHE A 240 -4.56 6.82 16.31
N ASP A 241 -5.33 5.96 17.00
CA ASP A 241 -4.93 5.37 18.27
C ASP A 241 -4.24 4.01 18.11
N PHE A 242 -4.28 3.44 16.91
CA PHE A 242 -3.60 2.17 16.63
C PHE A 242 -2.09 2.25 16.82
N LYS A 243 -1.54 1.19 17.41
CA LYS A 243 -0.12 0.95 17.60
C LYS A 243 0.27 -0.38 16.98
N TYR A 244 1.57 -0.62 16.81
CA TYR A 244 2.06 -1.86 16.23
C TYR A 244 1.56 -3.12 16.96
N GLU A 245 1.46 -3.06 18.29
CA GLU A 245 1.03 -4.15 19.17
C GLU A 245 -0.45 -4.52 19.02
N ASP A 246 -1.25 -3.67 18.37
CA ASP A 246 -2.67 -3.93 18.10
C ASP A 246 -2.90 -4.88 16.93
N PHE A 247 -1.83 -5.27 16.22
CA PHE A 247 -1.87 -6.15 15.05
C PHE A 247 -1.12 -7.44 15.28
N ARG A 248 -1.77 -8.57 14.97
CA ARG A 248 -1.15 -9.90 15.00
C ARG A 248 -1.53 -10.70 13.77
N LEU A 249 -0.53 -11.18 13.03
CA LEU A 249 -0.74 -12.08 11.91
C LEU A 249 -0.69 -13.52 12.40
N GLU A 250 -1.79 -14.26 12.22
CA GLU A 250 -1.92 -15.67 12.56
C GLU A 250 -1.89 -16.54 11.30
N ASP A 251 -1.42 -17.76 11.43
CA ASP A 251 -1.38 -18.78 10.37
C ASP A 251 -0.56 -18.35 9.13
N TYR A 252 0.45 -17.47 9.30
CA TYR A 252 1.32 -17.06 8.19
C TYR A 252 2.45 -18.06 7.98
N ASP A 253 2.28 -18.92 6.97
CA ASP A 253 3.25 -19.94 6.56
C ASP A 253 3.77 -19.65 5.15
N PRO A 254 4.67 -18.67 4.93
CA PRO A 254 5.21 -18.35 3.62
C PRO A 254 6.38 -19.25 3.24
N HIS A 255 6.61 -19.34 1.93
CA HIS A 255 7.91 -19.80 1.43
C HIS A 255 9.03 -18.84 1.86
N PRO A 256 10.30 -19.29 1.87
CA PRO A 256 11.44 -18.46 2.25
C PRO A 256 11.49 -17.14 1.46
N HIS A 257 12.05 -16.11 2.10
CA HIS A 257 12.29 -14.82 1.45
C HIS A 257 13.11 -14.96 0.16
N ILE A 258 12.79 -14.16 -0.85
CA ILE A 258 13.59 -14.02 -2.07
C ILE A 258 14.14 -12.59 -2.07
N LYS A 259 15.48 -12.48 -2.01
CA LYS A 259 16.14 -11.18 -1.98
C LYS A 259 16.11 -10.52 -3.36
N GLY A 260 15.70 -9.26 -3.42
CA GLY A 260 15.81 -8.39 -4.60
C GLY A 260 16.60 -7.12 -4.27
N LYS A 261 17.36 -6.60 -5.22
CA LYS A 261 18.07 -5.33 -5.08
C LYS A 261 17.14 -4.21 -5.56
N VAL A 262 16.96 -3.17 -4.73
CA VAL A 262 16.16 -1.99 -5.10
C VAL A 262 16.84 -1.29 -6.29
N ALA A 263 16.06 -0.88 -7.28
CA ALA A 263 16.50 -0.02 -8.37
C ALA A 263 16.31 1.45 -7.93
N ILE A 264 17.38 2.24 -7.92
CA ILE A 264 17.44 3.61 -7.40
C ILE A 264 17.75 4.58 -8.52
#